data_1f8aad9988f84986338c824720c2f3f0
#
_entry.id   1f8aad9988f84986338c824720c2f3f0
#
_cell.length_a   1.000
_cell.length_b   1.000
_cell.length_c   1.000
_cell.angle_alpha   90.00
_cell.angle_beta   90.00
_cell.angle_gamma   90.00
#
_symmetry.space_group_name_H-M   'P 1'
#
loop_
_entity.id
_entity.type
_entity.pdbx_description
1 polymer ?
#
loop_
_entity_poly.entity_id
_entity_poly.type
_entity_poly.pdbx_seq_one_letter_code
_entity_poly.pdbx_strand_id
1 'polypeptide(L)'
;RAQGKYIFFFDSDDTLAPDTVKSIIDYFDTVYDEVDLVTYRITQYFKNAPPVYHFRYRTLTHTGVYDLDDPKNRFITQTNVNICVKNDKNNGIFFDESPGFRHEDEKYCCDILRRKMKIGFCQKGEYRYNRNNENSIVSTVFSPYYIFETSMAFYEELFNSFGGRVPPYFQGIVFNDLRWKLKEDKLLPYHYSPEEFARANRRI
;
A
#
# COMPACT_ATOMS: atom_id res chain seq x y z
N ARG A 1 -4.51 -18.84 7.82
CA ARG A 1 -5.36 -19.36 8.94
C ARG A 1 -6.79 -18.83 8.90
N ALA A 2 -7.06 -17.68 8.23
CA ALA A 2 -8.41 -17.16 8.05
C ALA A 2 -9.28 -18.14 7.23
N GLN A 3 -10.58 -18.27 7.60
CA GLN A 3 -11.51 -19.21 6.96
C GLN A 3 -12.68 -18.51 6.26
N GLY A 4 -12.88 -17.22 6.51
CA GLY A 4 -13.95 -16.43 5.89
C GLY A 4 -13.76 -16.26 4.38
N LYS A 5 -14.81 -15.82 3.68
CA LYS A 5 -14.80 -15.49 2.25
C LYS A 5 -13.84 -14.34 1.92
N TYR A 6 -13.69 -13.40 2.86
CA TYR A 6 -12.86 -12.21 2.77
C TYR A 6 -11.87 -12.12 3.93
N ILE A 7 -10.75 -11.45 3.72
CA ILE A 7 -9.75 -11.12 4.72
C ILE A 7 -9.62 -9.60 4.80
N PHE A 8 -9.70 -9.07 6.02
CA PHE A 8 -9.34 -7.70 6.36
C PHE A 8 -8.02 -7.71 7.11
N PHE A 9 -7.14 -6.77 6.79
CA PHE A 9 -5.94 -6.50 7.56
C PHE A 9 -6.18 -5.29 8.45
N PHE A 10 -5.69 -5.36 9.68
CA PHE A 10 -6.05 -4.38 10.69
C PHE A 10 -4.97 -4.29 11.78
N ASP A 11 -4.44 -3.09 11.98
CA ASP A 11 -3.45 -2.83 13.02
C ASP A 11 -4.14 -2.72 14.38
N SER A 12 -3.48 -3.20 15.44
CA SER A 12 -4.08 -3.36 16.77
C SER A 12 -4.37 -2.03 17.48
N ASP A 13 -3.76 -0.92 17.05
CA ASP A 13 -3.94 0.43 17.60
C ASP A 13 -4.89 1.31 16.79
N ASP A 14 -5.47 0.77 15.71
CA ASP A 14 -6.40 1.47 14.83
C ASP A 14 -7.87 1.07 15.09
N THR A 15 -8.81 1.75 14.43
CA THR A 15 -10.25 1.44 14.51
C THR A 15 -10.93 1.57 13.15
N LEU A 16 -12.11 0.96 13.01
CA LEU A 16 -12.99 1.15 11.86
C LEU A 16 -14.19 2.03 12.24
N ALA A 17 -14.68 2.80 11.28
CA ALA A 17 -15.98 3.45 11.47
C ALA A 17 -17.10 2.40 11.54
N PRO A 18 -18.24 2.69 12.21
CA PRO A 18 -19.42 1.84 12.18
C PRO A 18 -19.79 1.44 10.75
N ASP A 19 -20.34 0.24 10.58
CA ASP A 19 -20.79 -0.31 9.31
C ASP A 19 -19.73 -0.47 8.20
N THR A 20 -18.46 -0.15 8.47
CA THR A 20 -17.37 -0.27 7.48
C THR A 20 -17.27 -1.68 6.92
N VAL A 21 -17.18 -2.70 7.78
CA VAL A 21 -17.05 -4.10 7.35
C VAL A 21 -18.26 -4.52 6.49
N LYS A 22 -19.47 -4.21 6.96
CA LYS A 22 -20.71 -4.51 6.23
C LYS A 22 -20.73 -3.82 4.85
N SER A 23 -20.43 -2.52 4.81
CA SER A 23 -20.45 -1.75 3.55
C SER A 23 -19.44 -2.27 2.53
N ILE A 24 -18.28 -2.71 2.99
CA ILE A 24 -17.23 -3.26 2.12
C ILE A 24 -17.64 -4.63 1.58
N ILE A 25 -18.18 -5.51 2.44
CA ILE A 25 -18.65 -6.83 2.02
C ILE A 25 -19.80 -6.71 1.01
N ASP A 26 -20.82 -5.89 1.32
CA ASP A 26 -21.95 -5.65 0.44
C ASP A 26 -21.49 -5.16 -0.94
N TYR A 27 -20.55 -4.22 -0.99
CA TYR A 27 -19.97 -3.74 -2.25
C TYR A 27 -19.12 -4.79 -2.95
N PHE A 28 -18.23 -5.48 -2.22
CA PHE A 28 -17.34 -6.47 -2.80
C PHE A 28 -18.13 -7.62 -3.44
N ASP A 29 -19.23 -8.02 -2.84
CA ASP A 29 -20.13 -9.04 -3.41
C ASP A 29 -20.71 -8.61 -4.77
N THR A 30 -20.92 -7.31 -5.00
CA THR A 30 -21.41 -6.80 -6.30
C THR A 30 -20.35 -6.83 -7.41
N VAL A 31 -19.07 -6.77 -7.04
CA VAL A 31 -17.92 -6.72 -7.99
C VAL A 31 -16.99 -7.93 -7.85
N TYR A 32 -17.49 -9.01 -7.24
CA TYR A 32 -16.69 -10.17 -6.86
C TYR A 32 -15.87 -10.74 -8.02
N ASP A 33 -16.44 -10.86 -9.19
CA ASP A 33 -15.75 -11.43 -10.36
C ASP A 33 -14.80 -10.44 -11.03
N GLU A 34 -14.96 -9.14 -10.77
CA GLU A 34 -14.17 -8.09 -11.41
C GLU A 34 -12.85 -7.77 -10.68
N VAL A 35 -12.84 -7.85 -9.34
CA VAL A 35 -11.68 -7.46 -8.54
C VAL A 35 -11.33 -8.54 -7.51
N ASP A 36 -10.07 -8.59 -7.09
CA ASP A 36 -9.60 -9.47 -6.01
C ASP A 36 -9.28 -8.70 -4.74
N LEU A 37 -9.28 -7.34 -4.81
CA LEU A 37 -9.02 -6.44 -3.70
C LEU A 37 -9.94 -5.22 -3.77
N VAL A 38 -10.51 -4.86 -2.63
CA VAL A 38 -11.26 -3.62 -2.40
C VAL A 38 -10.54 -2.80 -1.35
N THR A 39 -10.25 -1.53 -1.65
CA THR A 39 -9.74 -0.54 -0.69
C THR A 39 -10.84 0.42 -0.26
N TYR A 40 -10.61 1.14 0.82
CA TYR A 40 -11.52 2.12 1.39
C TYR A 40 -10.77 3.27 2.05
N ARG A 41 -11.46 4.32 2.46
CA ARG A 41 -10.86 5.56 2.95
C ARG A 41 -10.00 5.36 4.20
N ILE A 42 -8.93 6.17 4.33
CA ILE A 42 -8.20 6.36 5.59
C ILE A 42 -8.46 7.79 6.09
N THR A 43 -8.84 7.90 7.36
CA THR A 43 -8.87 9.14 8.11
C THR A 43 -7.83 9.06 9.22
N GLN A 44 -6.92 10.03 9.25
CA GLN A 44 -5.88 10.11 10.27
C GLN A 44 -6.40 10.86 11.50
N TYR A 45 -6.23 10.27 12.68
CA TYR A 45 -6.67 10.82 13.97
C TYR A 45 -5.46 11.25 14.81
N PHE A 46 -5.50 12.51 15.25
CA PHE A 46 -4.46 13.15 16.06
C PHE A 46 -5.02 13.55 17.42
N LYS A 47 -4.21 13.45 18.49
CA LYS A 47 -4.63 13.80 19.87
C LYS A 47 -5.07 15.25 20.00
N ASN A 48 -4.36 16.16 19.33
CA ASN A 48 -4.52 17.61 19.49
C ASN A 48 -4.88 18.34 18.18
N ALA A 49 -5.41 17.64 17.19
CA ALA A 49 -5.82 18.24 15.92
C ALA A 49 -7.06 17.51 15.37
N PRO A 50 -7.88 18.19 14.56
CA PRO A 50 -9.03 17.54 13.92
C PRO A 50 -8.56 16.41 13.01
N PRO A 51 -9.42 15.38 12.81
CA PRO A 51 -9.14 14.28 11.89
C PRO A 51 -8.88 14.79 10.47
N VAL A 52 -7.92 14.18 9.77
CA VAL A 52 -7.55 14.55 8.42
C VAL A 52 -7.76 13.39 7.46
N TYR A 53 -8.52 13.64 6.41
CA TYR A 53 -8.68 12.67 5.34
C TYR A 53 -7.35 12.46 4.60
N HIS A 54 -6.92 11.21 4.48
CA HIS A 54 -5.61 10.90 3.91
C HIS A 54 -5.57 11.28 2.42
N PHE A 55 -4.53 12.00 2.01
CA PHE A 55 -4.43 12.60 0.66
C PHE A 55 -4.50 11.57 -0.49
N ARG A 56 -4.06 10.34 -0.28
CA ARG A 56 -4.09 9.25 -1.27
C ARG A 56 -5.49 8.94 -1.81
N TYR A 57 -6.54 9.28 -1.03
CA TYR A 57 -7.93 8.98 -1.37
C TYR A 57 -8.72 10.20 -1.85
N ARG A 58 -8.07 11.37 -1.98
CA ARG A 58 -8.75 12.62 -2.36
C ARG A 58 -9.34 12.58 -3.76
N THR A 59 -8.74 11.80 -4.68
CA THR A 59 -9.21 11.65 -6.06
C THR A 59 -10.29 10.58 -6.21
N LEU A 60 -10.47 9.71 -5.19
CA LEU A 60 -11.50 8.68 -5.19
C LEU A 60 -12.78 9.24 -4.57
N THR A 61 -13.66 9.75 -5.42
CA THR A 61 -14.88 10.46 -5.01
C THR A 61 -16.13 9.58 -5.00
N HIS A 62 -16.08 8.39 -5.58
CA HIS A 62 -17.22 7.45 -5.62
C HIS A 62 -16.79 6.00 -5.54
N THR A 63 -17.67 5.18 -4.98
CA THR A 63 -17.55 3.72 -5.01
C THR A 63 -17.51 3.25 -6.47
N GLY A 64 -16.55 2.40 -6.82
CA GLY A 64 -16.40 1.89 -8.18
C GLY A 64 -15.19 0.98 -8.36
N VAL A 65 -15.08 0.41 -9.55
CA VAL A 65 -13.91 -0.35 -10.01
C VAL A 65 -13.04 0.55 -10.88
N TYR A 66 -11.75 0.55 -10.63
CA TYR A 66 -10.77 1.39 -11.30
C TYR A 66 -9.75 0.52 -12.02
N ASP A 67 -9.54 0.82 -13.31
CA ASP A 67 -8.55 0.14 -14.16
C ASP A 67 -7.14 0.69 -13.85
N LEU A 68 -6.21 -0.19 -13.52
CA LEU A 68 -4.84 0.17 -13.15
C LEU A 68 -3.93 0.43 -14.36
N ASP A 69 -4.37 0.09 -15.56
CA ASP A 69 -3.68 0.42 -16.80
C ASP A 69 -4.09 1.80 -17.38
N ASP A 70 -5.18 2.38 -16.89
CA ASP A 70 -5.57 3.76 -17.25
C ASP A 70 -4.60 4.77 -16.63
N PRO A 71 -3.88 5.58 -17.42
CA PRO A 71 -2.97 6.62 -16.92
C PRO A 71 -3.61 7.63 -15.97
N LYS A 72 -4.92 7.83 -16.01
CA LYS A 72 -5.66 8.69 -15.08
C LYS A 72 -5.63 8.15 -13.65
N ASN A 73 -5.50 6.85 -13.50
CA ASN A 73 -5.54 6.15 -12.23
C ASN A 73 -4.14 5.92 -11.59
N ARG A 74 -3.05 6.46 -12.20
CA ARG A 74 -1.67 6.23 -11.71
C ARG A 74 -1.40 6.64 -10.27
N PHE A 75 -2.20 7.58 -9.73
CA PHE A 75 -2.03 8.10 -8.37
C PHE A 75 -3.31 8.03 -7.53
N ILE A 76 -4.25 7.12 -7.88
CA ILE A 76 -5.55 7.06 -7.20
C ILE A 76 -5.45 6.64 -5.74
N THR A 77 -4.61 5.67 -5.45
CA THR A 77 -4.39 5.19 -4.09
C THR A 77 -3.15 4.32 -4.03
N GLN A 78 -2.67 4.12 -2.80
CA GLN A 78 -1.70 3.07 -2.49
C GLN A 78 -2.22 2.32 -1.30
N THR A 79 -2.40 1.03 -1.51
CA THR A 79 -3.07 0.16 -0.57
C THR A 79 -2.07 -0.41 0.44
N ASN A 80 -2.46 -0.38 1.69
CA ASN A 80 -1.71 -0.97 2.79
C ASN A 80 -2.71 -1.77 3.65
N VAL A 81 -2.95 -1.31 4.88
CA VAL A 81 -3.83 -1.99 5.84
C VAL A 81 -5.32 -1.80 5.56
N ASN A 82 -5.73 -0.73 4.90
CA ASN A 82 -7.13 -0.44 4.57
C ASN A 82 -7.60 -1.21 3.34
N ILE A 83 -7.45 -2.52 3.38
CA ILE A 83 -7.83 -3.43 2.29
C ILE A 83 -8.73 -4.56 2.78
N CYS A 84 -9.57 -5.01 1.87
CA CYS A 84 -10.31 -6.25 1.96
C CYS A 84 -9.99 -7.10 0.73
N VAL A 85 -9.56 -8.32 0.91
CA VAL A 85 -9.15 -9.22 -0.18
C VAL A 85 -9.96 -10.50 -0.17
N LYS A 86 -10.08 -11.15 -1.33
CA LYS A 86 -10.61 -12.50 -1.40
C LYS A 86 -9.71 -13.48 -0.64
N ASN A 87 -10.29 -14.36 0.12
CA ASN A 87 -9.58 -15.46 0.76
C ASN A 87 -9.40 -16.62 -0.23
N ASP A 88 -8.57 -16.39 -1.24
CA ASP A 88 -8.22 -17.43 -2.24
C ASP A 88 -6.94 -18.14 -1.80
N LYS A 89 -7.08 -19.26 -1.09
CA LYS A 89 -5.95 -20.06 -0.58
C LYS A 89 -5.10 -20.70 -1.68
N ASN A 90 -5.59 -20.75 -2.89
CA ASN A 90 -4.92 -21.40 -4.03
C ASN A 90 -4.12 -20.40 -4.89
N ASN A 91 -4.17 -19.12 -4.57
CA ASN A 91 -3.50 -18.09 -5.37
C ASN A 91 -1.97 -18.05 -5.18
N GLY A 92 -1.45 -18.67 -4.12
CA GLY A 92 -0.02 -18.69 -3.81
C GLY A 92 0.57 -17.34 -3.34
N ILE A 93 -0.29 -16.35 -3.05
CA ILE A 93 0.14 -15.00 -2.64
C ILE A 93 0.09 -14.91 -1.11
N PHE A 94 1.24 -14.63 -0.52
CA PHE A 94 1.40 -14.48 0.93
C PHE A 94 2.22 -13.23 1.24
N PHE A 95 2.14 -12.76 2.49
CA PHE A 95 3.09 -11.75 2.97
C PHE A 95 4.51 -12.28 2.93
N ASP A 96 5.44 -11.42 2.54
CA ASP A 96 6.87 -11.72 2.62
C ASP A 96 7.33 -11.58 4.08
N GLU A 97 7.64 -12.70 4.71
CA GLU A 97 8.09 -12.75 6.10
C GLU A 97 9.63 -12.68 6.25
N SER A 98 10.34 -12.28 5.20
CA SER A 98 11.81 -12.16 5.20
C SER A 98 12.26 -11.12 6.25
N PRO A 99 13.25 -11.45 7.10
CA PRO A 99 13.72 -10.51 8.11
C PRO A 99 14.21 -9.20 7.52
N GLY A 100 13.69 -8.07 8.03
CA GLY A 100 14.06 -6.71 7.59
C GLY A 100 13.37 -6.23 6.32
N PHE A 101 12.56 -7.04 5.67
CA PHE A 101 11.71 -6.59 4.57
C PHE A 101 10.53 -5.76 5.14
N ARG A 102 10.30 -4.59 4.58
CA ARG A 102 9.30 -3.62 5.06
C ARG A 102 8.32 -3.14 3.97
N HIS A 103 8.27 -3.84 2.85
CA HIS A 103 7.29 -3.63 1.78
C HIS A 103 6.34 -4.83 1.67
N GLU A 104 6.17 -5.57 2.76
CA GLU A 104 5.36 -6.80 2.79
C GLU A 104 3.90 -6.52 2.44
N ASP A 105 3.35 -5.41 2.89
CA ASP A 105 1.98 -4.98 2.60
C ASP A 105 1.84 -4.48 1.14
N GLU A 106 2.76 -3.63 0.68
CA GLU A 106 2.76 -3.15 -0.71
C GLU A 106 2.97 -4.29 -1.71
N LYS A 107 3.95 -5.17 -1.45
CA LYS A 107 4.22 -6.34 -2.29
C LYS A 107 3.00 -7.24 -2.38
N TYR A 108 2.41 -7.59 -1.25
CA TYR A 108 1.20 -8.40 -1.18
C TYR A 108 0.05 -7.79 -2.00
N CYS A 109 -0.19 -6.49 -1.84
CA CYS A 109 -1.21 -5.78 -2.62
C CYS A 109 -0.89 -5.77 -4.11
N CYS A 110 0.35 -5.50 -4.50
CA CYS A 110 0.79 -5.50 -5.89
C CYS A 110 0.59 -6.87 -6.56
N ASP A 111 0.95 -7.95 -5.86
CA ASP A 111 0.81 -9.31 -6.37
C ASP A 111 -0.66 -9.69 -6.60
N ILE A 112 -1.58 -9.26 -5.73
CA ILE A 112 -3.03 -9.44 -5.95
C ILE A 112 -3.53 -8.58 -7.11
N LEU A 113 -3.21 -7.29 -7.12
CA LEU A 113 -3.72 -6.33 -8.09
C LEU A 113 -3.26 -6.63 -9.52
N ARG A 114 -2.05 -7.16 -9.68
CA ARG A 114 -1.45 -7.56 -10.96
C ARG A 114 -2.26 -8.63 -11.70
N ARG A 115 -3.05 -9.44 -10.99
CA ARG A 115 -3.83 -10.54 -11.58
C ARG A 115 -4.96 -10.05 -12.49
N LYS A 116 -5.67 -9.02 -12.05
CA LYS A 116 -6.85 -8.50 -12.78
C LYS A 116 -6.66 -7.08 -13.30
N MET A 117 -5.60 -6.41 -12.89
CA MET A 117 -5.33 -5.01 -13.26
C MET A 117 -6.47 -4.06 -12.87
N LYS A 118 -7.20 -4.39 -11.82
CA LYS A 118 -8.35 -3.63 -11.33
C LYS A 118 -8.35 -3.58 -9.80
N ILE A 119 -8.80 -2.45 -9.26
CA ILE A 119 -9.01 -2.24 -7.83
C ILE A 119 -10.43 -1.75 -7.57
N GLY A 120 -11.10 -2.33 -6.57
CA GLY A 120 -12.36 -1.80 -6.07
C GLY A 120 -12.13 -0.71 -5.02
N PHE A 121 -12.95 0.32 -5.00
CA PHE A 121 -12.98 1.32 -3.93
C PHE A 121 -14.39 1.45 -3.35
N CYS A 122 -14.51 1.28 -2.03
CA CYS A 122 -15.74 1.48 -1.28
C CYS A 122 -15.69 2.80 -0.51
N GLN A 123 -16.42 3.81 -0.96
CA GLN A 123 -16.45 5.13 -0.34
C GLN A 123 -17.06 5.12 1.08
N LYS A 124 -17.97 4.18 1.36
CA LYS A 124 -18.65 4.07 2.66
C LYS A 124 -17.76 3.47 3.76
N GLY A 125 -16.70 2.74 3.39
CA GLY A 125 -15.74 2.20 4.34
C GLY A 125 -14.78 3.28 4.84
N GLU A 126 -14.41 3.23 6.13
CA GLU A 126 -13.44 4.14 6.74
C GLU A 126 -12.54 3.43 7.73
N TYR A 127 -11.24 3.47 7.45
CA TYR A 127 -10.17 3.09 8.35
C TYR A 127 -9.73 4.32 9.16
N ARG A 128 -9.73 4.21 10.48
CA ARG A 128 -9.37 5.28 11.40
C ARG A 128 -7.98 5.05 11.93
N TYR A 129 -7.01 5.68 11.25
CA TYR A 129 -5.59 5.52 11.52
C TYR A 129 -5.15 6.38 12.71
N ASN A 130 -4.64 5.73 13.75
CA ASN A 130 -4.17 6.39 14.97
C ASN A 130 -2.75 6.96 14.79
N ARG A 131 -2.64 8.28 14.72
CA ARG A 131 -1.35 9.00 14.59
C ARG A 131 -0.75 9.39 15.95
N ASN A 132 -1.26 8.87 17.05
CA ASN A 132 -0.80 9.21 18.40
C ASN A 132 0.18 8.19 18.97
N ASN A 133 0.47 7.11 18.25
CA ASN A 133 1.40 6.07 18.68
C ASN A 133 2.85 6.54 18.43
N GLU A 134 3.55 6.95 19.49
CA GLU A 134 4.94 7.40 19.43
C GLU A 134 5.92 6.26 19.10
N ASN A 135 5.53 5.02 19.33
CA ASN A 135 6.31 3.81 19.05
C ASN A 135 6.02 3.22 17.65
N SER A 136 5.37 3.99 16.77
CA SER A 136 5.10 3.53 15.40
C SER A 136 6.39 3.20 14.67
N ILE A 137 6.38 2.10 13.91
CA ILE A 137 7.50 1.69 13.04
C ILE A 137 7.89 2.82 12.06
N VAL A 138 6.91 3.62 11.63
CA VAL A 138 7.11 4.76 10.73
C VAL A 138 7.96 5.87 11.36
N SER A 139 7.97 5.99 12.70
CA SER A 139 8.81 6.97 13.44
C SER A 139 10.25 6.52 13.63
N THR A 140 10.58 5.25 13.34
CA THR A 140 11.95 4.75 13.48
C THR A 140 12.84 5.23 12.32
N VAL A 141 14.14 5.44 12.63
CA VAL A 141 15.14 5.78 11.60
C VAL A 141 15.30 4.59 10.65
N PHE A 142 15.15 4.84 9.36
CA PHE A 142 15.37 3.83 8.34
C PHE A 142 16.86 3.61 8.12
N SER A 143 17.29 2.35 8.13
CA SER A 143 18.67 2.01 7.80
C SER A 143 18.95 2.19 6.30
N PRO A 144 20.21 2.45 5.91
CA PRO A 144 20.62 2.42 4.49
C PRO A 144 20.23 1.12 3.79
N TYR A 145 20.35 -0.01 4.49
CA TYR A 145 19.93 -1.31 3.98
C TYR A 145 18.46 -1.33 3.57
N TYR A 146 17.57 -0.81 4.42
CA TYR A 146 16.14 -0.74 4.08
C TYR A 146 15.90 0.08 2.80
N ILE A 147 16.51 1.27 2.69
CA ILE A 147 16.23 2.17 1.56
C ILE A 147 16.78 1.63 0.25
N PHE A 148 18.05 1.18 0.26
CA PHE A 148 18.76 0.88 -0.98
C PHE A 148 18.75 -0.61 -1.37
N GLU A 149 18.66 -1.51 -0.41
CA GLU A 149 18.62 -2.94 -0.72
C GLU A 149 17.19 -3.45 -0.81
N THR A 150 16.39 -3.29 0.24
CA THR A 150 15.04 -3.87 0.22
C THR A 150 14.09 -3.12 -0.68
N SER A 151 14.08 -1.77 -0.66
CA SER A 151 13.20 -1.01 -1.53
C SER A 151 13.57 -1.14 -3.01
N MET A 152 14.86 -1.03 -3.35
CA MET A 152 15.29 -1.21 -4.75
C MET A 152 15.03 -2.62 -5.25
N ALA A 153 15.28 -3.65 -4.43
CA ALA A 153 14.96 -5.03 -4.79
C ALA A 153 13.47 -5.23 -5.05
N PHE A 154 12.62 -4.63 -4.21
CA PHE A 154 11.17 -4.64 -4.41
C PHE A 154 10.77 -3.97 -5.73
N TYR A 155 11.30 -2.79 -6.05
CA TYR A 155 10.97 -2.09 -7.29
C TYR A 155 11.44 -2.86 -8.53
N GLU A 156 12.64 -3.42 -8.49
CA GLU A 156 13.17 -4.26 -9.56
C GLU A 156 12.31 -5.51 -9.76
N GLU A 157 11.95 -6.21 -8.70
CA GLU A 157 11.06 -7.37 -8.74
C GLU A 157 9.70 -7.00 -9.33
N LEU A 158 9.09 -5.92 -8.83
CA LEU A 158 7.79 -5.44 -9.28
C LEU A 158 7.83 -5.11 -10.77
N PHE A 159 8.83 -4.36 -11.24
CA PHE A 159 8.93 -3.95 -12.65
C PHE A 159 9.24 -5.12 -13.57
N ASN A 160 10.15 -6.01 -13.17
CA ASN A 160 10.49 -7.20 -13.93
C ASN A 160 9.30 -8.18 -14.07
N SER A 161 8.40 -8.18 -13.08
CA SER A 161 7.21 -9.05 -13.10
C SER A 161 6.26 -8.78 -14.26
N PHE A 162 6.37 -7.62 -14.93
CA PHE A 162 5.55 -7.26 -16.09
C PHE A 162 6.18 -7.70 -17.43
N GLY A 163 7.46 -8.07 -17.46
CA GLY A 163 8.13 -8.55 -18.67
C GLY A 163 8.21 -7.53 -19.82
N GLY A 164 7.91 -6.26 -19.57
CA GLY A 164 7.87 -5.21 -20.58
C GLY A 164 7.33 -3.89 -20.03
N ARG A 165 6.25 -3.36 -20.61
CA ARG A 165 5.64 -2.11 -20.17
C ARG A 165 5.02 -2.25 -18.77
N VAL A 166 5.55 -1.51 -17.81
CA VAL A 166 4.96 -1.42 -16.47
C VAL A 166 3.72 -0.52 -16.52
N PRO A 167 2.56 -1.00 -16.01
CA PRO A 167 1.35 -0.19 -15.99
C PRO A 167 1.48 1.08 -15.15
N PRO A 168 0.77 2.17 -15.49
CA PRO A 168 0.92 3.47 -14.84
C PRO A 168 0.71 3.47 -13.32
N TYR A 169 -0.21 2.66 -12.81
CA TYR A 169 -0.46 2.55 -11.37
C TYR A 169 0.78 2.05 -10.61
N PHE A 170 1.44 1.01 -11.10
CA PHE A 170 2.63 0.44 -10.43
C PHE A 170 3.84 1.35 -10.53
N GLN A 171 3.99 2.10 -11.63
CA GLN A 171 4.95 3.21 -11.70
C GLN A 171 4.65 4.28 -10.64
N GLY A 172 3.35 4.58 -10.43
CA GLY A 172 2.86 5.52 -9.42
C GLY A 172 3.19 5.10 -7.99
N ILE A 173 3.14 3.81 -7.66
CA ILE A 173 3.54 3.26 -6.35
C ILE A 173 5.01 3.57 -6.09
N VAL A 174 5.90 3.16 -6.98
CA VAL A 174 7.35 3.38 -6.84
C VAL A 174 7.68 4.88 -6.77
N PHE A 175 7.08 5.69 -7.65
CA PHE A 175 7.27 7.14 -7.63
C PHE A 175 6.85 7.78 -6.29
N ASN A 176 5.73 7.36 -5.73
CA ASN A 176 5.22 7.94 -4.49
C ASN A 176 6.07 7.53 -3.28
N ASP A 177 6.57 6.30 -3.25
CA ASP A 177 7.46 5.85 -2.19
C ASP A 177 8.84 6.56 -2.27
N LEU A 178 9.43 6.68 -3.46
CA LEU A 178 10.64 7.48 -3.67
C LEU A 178 10.44 8.95 -3.28
N ARG A 179 9.31 9.54 -3.69
CA ARG A 179 8.97 10.92 -3.31
C ARG A 179 8.88 11.10 -1.80
N TRP A 180 8.31 10.11 -1.08
CA TRP A 180 8.25 10.15 0.37
C TRP A 180 9.65 10.11 0.99
N LYS A 181 10.52 9.21 0.53
CA LYS A 181 11.90 9.10 1.00
C LYS A 181 12.70 10.40 0.78
N LEU A 182 12.53 11.04 -0.38
CA LEU A 182 13.16 12.33 -0.68
C LEU A 182 12.61 13.46 0.21
N LYS A 183 11.30 13.51 0.41
CA LYS A 183 10.64 14.52 1.25
C LYS A 183 11.06 14.46 2.70
N GLU A 184 11.24 13.25 3.23
CA GLU A 184 11.63 13.00 4.63
C GLU A 184 13.15 12.99 4.81
N ASP A 185 13.89 13.48 3.82
CA ASP A 185 15.36 13.55 3.83
C ASP A 185 16.05 12.20 4.11
N LYS A 186 15.42 11.08 3.71
CA LYS A 186 15.93 9.73 3.96
C LYS A 186 17.09 9.34 3.03
N LEU A 187 17.28 10.06 1.93
CA LEU A 187 18.27 9.77 0.89
C LEU A 187 19.49 10.72 0.90
N LEU A 188 19.71 11.44 2.00
CA LEU A 188 20.82 12.41 2.06
C LEU A 188 22.17 11.73 2.34
N PRO A 189 23.25 12.18 1.68
CA PRO A 189 24.57 11.55 1.77
C PRO A 189 25.12 11.40 3.19
N TYR A 190 24.84 12.36 4.08
CA TYR A 190 25.36 12.35 5.44
C TYR A 190 24.73 11.31 6.37
N HIS A 191 23.67 10.63 5.91
CA HIS A 191 23.08 9.50 6.63
C HIS A 191 23.79 8.17 6.39
N TYR A 192 24.78 8.14 5.49
CA TYR A 192 25.41 6.92 4.99
C TYR A 192 26.93 7.01 5.05
N SER A 193 27.61 5.88 5.13
CA SER A 193 29.03 5.85 4.83
C SER A 193 29.28 6.16 3.34
N PRO A 194 30.49 6.65 2.96
CA PRO A 194 30.82 6.89 1.57
C PRO A 194 30.65 5.64 0.68
N GLU A 195 30.97 4.46 1.20
CA GLU A 195 30.84 3.18 0.50
C GLU A 195 29.38 2.80 0.27
N GLU A 196 28.53 2.95 1.28
CA GLU A 196 27.08 2.69 1.18
C GLU A 196 26.45 3.63 0.18
N PHE A 197 26.79 4.92 0.23
CA PHE A 197 26.27 5.93 -0.70
C PHE A 197 26.71 5.67 -2.14
N ALA A 198 28.00 5.32 -2.35
CA ALA A 198 28.53 4.96 -3.68
C ALA A 198 27.87 3.68 -4.23
N ARG A 199 27.58 2.69 -3.38
CA ARG A 199 26.86 1.48 -3.77
C ARG A 199 25.42 1.78 -4.20
N ALA A 200 24.73 2.61 -3.44
CA ALA A 200 23.36 3.03 -3.72
C ALA A 200 23.26 3.78 -5.05
N ASN A 201 24.14 4.74 -5.30
CA ASN A 201 24.16 5.51 -6.54
C ASN A 201 24.41 4.68 -7.81
N ARG A 202 24.96 3.48 -7.67
CA ARG A 202 25.11 2.57 -8.81
C ARG A 202 23.83 1.82 -9.19
N ARG A 203 22.83 1.84 -8.31
CA ARG A 203 21.52 1.17 -8.54
C ARG A 203 20.41 2.14 -8.97
N ILE A 204 20.60 3.43 -8.74
CA ILE A 204 19.67 4.49 -9.17
C ILE A 204 20.08 4.97 -10.58
#